data_846866889c68f74049b9597901deaf0d
#
_entry.id   846866889c68f74049b9597901deaf0d
#
_cell.length_a   1.000
_cell.length_b   1.000
_cell.length_c   1.000
_cell.angle_alpha   90.00
_cell.angle_beta   90.00
_cell.angle_gamma   90.00
#
_symmetry.space_group_name_H-M   'P 1'
#
loop_
_entity.id
_entity.type
_entity.pdbx_description
1 polymer ?
#
loop_
_entity_poly.entity_id
_entity_poly.type
_entity_poly.pdbx_seq_one_letter_code
_entity_poly.pdbx_strand_id
1 'polypeptide(L)'
;MLASLVEKGLAAARPGQVAKYAAVAPDLALERLVADRRRELVELERETTALIDELKPTFDAGKEHVNPLEYIEVLLDKGAINERFDELQAAIKHEILVFTKPPYATPPQDEVVGLEVSRTHEARSVYEYSVFDDPEVTEGVRRFVEAGEKARFVPGLPLKLVIIDESIVMFGMEDPVAGSSELTIVVVEHHSLAGVLKVAFNVLWERGMTFDQAHEELVRQRRRTA
;
A
#
# COMPACT_ATOMS: atom_id res chain seq x y z
N MET A 1 24.03 12.93 -36.06
CA MET A 1 24.84 12.32 -34.99
C MET A 1 25.86 13.28 -34.39
N LEU A 2 26.81 13.89 -35.12
CA LEU A 2 27.80 14.83 -34.57
C LEU A 2 27.18 16.12 -33.97
N ALA A 3 26.15 16.69 -34.62
CA ALA A 3 25.44 17.84 -34.14
C ALA A 3 24.77 17.55 -32.77
N SER A 4 24.18 16.38 -32.56
CA SER A 4 23.60 15.96 -31.31
C SER A 4 24.65 15.78 -30.18
N LEU A 5 25.86 15.39 -30.50
CA LEU A 5 26.95 15.34 -29.53
C LEU A 5 27.44 16.73 -29.13
N VAL A 6 27.44 17.68 -30.03
CA VAL A 6 27.77 19.09 -29.73
C VAL A 6 26.69 19.72 -28.85
N GLU A 7 25.42 19.50 -29.19
CA GLU A 7 24.29 19.97 -28.41
C GLU A 7 24.32 19.43 -26.94
N LYS A 8 24.73 18.19 -26.78
CA LYS A 8 24.91 17.55 -25.45
C LYS A 8 26.23 17.92 -24.77
N GLY A 9 27.06 18.78 -25.37
CA GLY A 9 28.35 19.19 -24.81
C GLY A 9 29.42 18.10 -24.78
N LEU A 10 29.22 17.00 -25.50
CA LEU A 10 30.18 15.87 -25.60
C LEU A 10 31.23 16.08 -26.68
N ALA A 11 30.98 17.00 -27.65
CA ALA A 11 31.91 17.41 -28.66
C ALA A 11 31.87 18.92 -28.85
N ALA A 12 32.98 19.51 -29.28
CA ALA A 12 33.09 20.91 -29.64
C ALA A 12 33.31 21.02 -31.16
N ALA A 13 32.53 21.89 -31.81
CA ALA A 13 32.74 22.24 -33.19
C ALA A 13 33.75 23.39 -33.33
N ARG A 14 34.76 23.22 -34.15
CA ARG A 14 35.72 24.30 -34.48
C ARG A 14 35.32 24.91 -35.81
N PRO A 15 35.08 26.24 -35.86
CA PRO A 15 34.77 26.90 -37.12
C PRO A 15 35.95 26.86 -38.09
N GLY A 16 35.69 26.62 -39.37
CA GLY A 16 36.66 26.57 -40.46
C GLY A 16 35.95 26.22 -41.77
N GLN A 17 36.71 26.29 -42.94
CA GLN A 17 36.14 25.90 -44.24
C GLN A 17 35.56 24.47 -44.28
N VAL A 18 36.06 23.58 -43.37
CA VAL A 18 35.49 22.27 -43.10
C VAL A 18 35.28 22.16 -41.59
N ALA A 19 34.06 21.84 -41.20
CA ALA A 19 33.73 21.69 -39.76
C ALA A 19 34.55 20.55 -39.13
N LYS A 20 35.40 20.89 -38.19
CA LYS A 20 36.16 19.90 -37.41
C LYS A 20 35.51 19.76 -36.04
N TYR A 21 35.38 18.52 -35.55
CA TYR A 21 34.83 18.20 -34.27
C TYR A 21 35.92 17.62 -33.35
N ALA A 22 35.96 18.03 -32.12
CA ALA A 22 36.86 17.48 -31.11
C ALA A 22 36.03 16.98 -29.95
N ALA A 23 36.40 15.83 -29.38
CA ALA A 23 35.77 15.33 -28.16
C ALA A 23 36.09 16.27 -26.98
N VAL A 24 35.13 16.51 -26.12
CA VAL A 24 35.34 17.18 -24.82
C VAL A 24 35.87 16.13 -23.84
N ALA A 25 36.74 16.53 -22.91
CA ALA A 25 37.26 15.65 -21.89
C ALA A 25 36.09 14.98 -21.11
N PRO A 26 36.11 13.64 -20.92
CA PRO A 26 34.96 12.89 -20.40
C PRO A 26 34.48 13.38 -19.02
N ASP A 27 35.39 13.73 -18.13
CA ASP A 27 35.11 14.30 -16.82
C ASP A 27 34.28 15.58 -16.93
N LEU A 28 34.76 16.55 -17.70
CA LEU A 28 34.08 17.83 -17.92
C LEU A 28 32.75 17.66 -18.66
N ALA A 29 32.70 16.75 -19.63
CA ALA A 29 31.50 16.51 -20.43
C ALA A 29 30.39 15.87 -19.57
N LEU A 30 30.75 14.90 -18.72
CA LEU A 30 29.80 14.20 -17.85
C LEU A 30 29.34 15.10 -16.69
N GLU A 31 30.24 15.88 -16.09
CA GLU A 31 29.86 16.88 -15.08
C GLU A 31 28.83 17.89 -15.62
N ARG A 32 29.04 18.40 -16.83
CA ARG A 32 28.08 19.30 -17.49
C ARG A 32 26.75 18.63 -17.74
N LEU A 33 26.76 17.41 -18.25
CA LEU A 33 25.53 16.64 -18.53
C LEU A 33 24.70 16.44 -17.24
N VAL A 34 25.37 16.09 -16.14
CA VAL A 34 24.71 15.92 -14.82
C VAL A 34 24.16 17.25 -14.32
N ALA A 35 24.94 18.33 -14.46
CA ALA A 35 24.48 19.66 -14.05
C ALA A 35 23.27 20.16 -14.87
N ASP A 36 23.23 19.85 -16.16
CA ASP A 36 22.10 20.16 -17.05
C ASP A 36 20.86 19.39 -16.62
N ARG A 37 20.98 18.07 -16.37
CA ARG A 37 19.86 17.27 -15.89
C ARG A 37 19.33 17.71 -14.54
N ARG A 38 20.20 18.14 -13.63
CA ARG A 38 19.76 18.70 -12.34
C ARG A 38 18.97 19.99 -12.54
N ARG A 39 19.39 20.87 -13.47
CA ARG A 39 18.64 22.10 -13.78
C ARG A 39 17.27 21.80 -14.38
N GLU A 40 17.19 20.86 -15.32
CA GLU A 40 15.92 20.41 -15.89
C GLU A 40 14.98 19.87 -14.83
N LEU A 41 15.49 19.08 -13.87
CA LEU A 41 14.70 18.53 -12.77
C LEU A 41 14.16 19.64 -11.86
N VAL A 42 15.00 20.59 -11.46
CA VAL A 42 14.59 21.70 -10.62
C VAL A 42 13.51 22.57 -11.30
N GLU A 43 13.62 22.78 -12.62
CA GLU A 43 12.60 23.52 -13.36
C GLU A 43 11.28 22.74 -13.44
N LEU A 44 11.34 21.42 -13.67
CA LEU A 44 10.17 20.54 -13.67
C LEU A 44 9.48 20.53 -12.29
N GLU A 45 10.25 20.46 -11.20
CA GLU A 45 9.72 20.55 -9.83
C GLU A 45 9.00 21.86 -9.58
N ARG A 46 9.58 22.97 -10.07
CA ARG A 46 8.98 24.32 -9.96
C ARG A 46 7.68 24.42 -10.75
N GLU A 47 7.65 23.93 -11.99
CA GLU A 47 6.45 23.91 -12.83
C GLU A 47 5.36 23.03 -12.22
N THR A 48 5.74 21.88 -11.69
CA THR A 48 4.81 20.95 -11.00
C THR A 48 4.19 21.62 -9.77
N THR A 49 5.00 22.29 -8.95
CA THR A 49 4.50 23.01 -7.78
C THR A 49 3.52 24.12 -8.18
N ALA A 50 3.85 24.89 -9.19
CA ALA A 50 2.96 25.96 -9.69
C ALA A 50 1.63 25.39 -10.20
N LEU A 51 1.66 24.27 -10.91
CA LEU A 51 0.46 23.59 -11.41
C LEU A 51 -0.40 23.04 -10.25
N ILE A 52 0.23 22.48 -9.22
CA ILE A 52 -0.48 22.03 -8.00
C ILE A 52 -1.19 23.22 -7.34
N ASP A 53 -0.51 24.35 -7.18
CA ASP A 53 -1.07 25.55 -6.55
C ASP A 53 -2.25 26.13 -7.37
N GLU A 54 -2.20 26.00 -8.70
CA GLU A 54 -3.29 26.42 -9.58
C GLU A 54 -4.50 25.47 -9.52
N LEU A 55 -4.25 24.16 -9.52
CA LEU A 55 -5.33 23.15 -9.57
C LEU A 55 -5.98 22.89 -8.22
N LYS A 56 -5.22 22.99 -7.13
CA LYS A 56 -5.70 22.68 -5.78
C LYS A 56 -6.94 23.45 -5.35
N PRO A 57 -7.06 24.79 -5.57
CA PRO A 57 -8.28 25.53 -5.24
C PRO A 57 -9.51 25.04 -6.00
N THR A 58 -9.35 24.67 -7.28
CA THR A 58 -10.43 24.13 -8.12
C THR A 58 -10.85 22.74 -7.65
N PHE A 59 -9.90 21.91 -7.29
CA PHE A 59 -10.15 20.60 -6.72
C PHE A 59 -10.86 20.70 -5.36
N ASP A 60 -10.39 21.59 -4.47
CA ASP A 60 -10.98 21.80 -3.15
C ASP A 60 -12.39 22.40 -3.24
N ALA A 61 -12.65 23.33 -4.17
CA ALA A 61 -13.97 23.87 -4.44
C ALA A 61 -14.96 22.82 -5.00
N GLY A 62 -14.45 21.85 -5.76
CA GLY A 62 -15.25 20.70 -6.22
C GLY A 62 -15.72 19.81 -5.08
N LYS A 63 -14.96 19.72 -3.99
CA LYS A 63 -15.33 18.94 -2.80
C LYS A 63 -16.48 19.52 -1.99
N GLU A 64 -16.81 20.82 -2.14
CA GLU A 64 -17.96 21.43 -1.47
C GLU A 64 -19.31 20.94 -2.03
N HIS A 65 -19.32 20.36 -3.22
CA HIS A 65 -20.48 19.66 -3.77
C HIS A 65 -20.35 18.18 -3.42
N VAL A 66 -20.91 17.78 -2.27
CA VAL A 66 -20.91 16.40 -1.75
C VAL A 66 -21.47 15.44 -2.79
N ASN A 67 -20.62 14.97 -3.68
CA ASN A 67 -20.90 13.80 -4.51
C ASN A 67 -20.67 12.56 -3.62
N PRO A 68 -21.71 11.74 -3.36
CA PRO A 68 -21.55 10.53 -2.54
C PRO A 68 -20.44 9.59 -3.00
N LEU A 69 -19.95 9.71 -4.23
CA LEU A 69 -18.87 8.89 -4.79
C LEU A 69 -17.47 9.40 -4.42
N GLU A 70 -17.31 10.59 -3.84
CA GLU A 70 -15.99 11.13 -3.49
C GLU A 70 -15.34 10.45 -2.28
N TYR A 71 -16.14 9.77 -1.46
CA TYR A 71 -15.63 8.99 -0.33
C TYR A 71 -15.52 7.49 -0.61
N ILE A 72 -15.74 7.06 -1.87
CA ILE A 72 -15.62 5.66 -2.31
C ILE A 72 -14.55 5.57 -3.39
N GLU A 73 -13.54 4.77 -3.15
CA GLU A 73 -12.48 4.44 -4.08
C GLU A 73 -12.50 2.94 -4.40
N VAL A 74 -12.34 2.57 -5.66
CA VAL A 74 -12.31 1.16 -6.09
C VAL A 74 -10.95 0.88 -6.74
N LEU A 75 -10.21 -0.05 -6.18
CA LEU A 75 -8.87 -0.42 -6.59
C LEU A 75 -8.87 -1.84 -7.17
N LEU A 76 -8.34 -1.98 -8.37
CA LEU A 76 -8.28 -3.25 -9.11
C LEU A 76 -6.84 -3.72 -9.31
N ASP A 77 -5.88 -2.80 -9.32
CA ASP A 77 -4.46 -3.10 -9.51
C ASP A 77 -3.77 -3.37 -8.18
N LYS A 78 -2.99 -4.45 -8.12
CA LYS A 78 -2.29 -4.88 -6.90
C LYS A 78 -1.29 -3.81 -6.39
N GLY A 79 -0.61 -3.12 -7.30
CA GLY A 79 0.33 -2.05 -6.94
C GLY A 79 -0.39 -0.88 -6.29
N ALA A 80 -1.49 -0.41 -6.91
CA ALA A 80 -2.33 0.65 -6.36
C ALA A 80 -2.96 0.27 -5.01
N ILE A 81 -3.35 -1.00 -4.83
CA ILE A 81 -3.87 -1.52 -3.55
C ILE A 81 -2.80 -1.41 -2.46
N ASN A 82 -1.58 -1.87 -2.73
CA ASN A 82 -0.50 -1.83 -1.75
C ASN A 82 -0.09 -0.39 -1.43
N GLU A 83 0.10 0.47 -2.44
CA GLU A 83 0.44 1.88 -2.25
C GLU A 83 -0.61 2.60 -1.39
N ARG A 84 -1.90 2.39 -1.70
CA ARG A 84 -2.99 2.99 -0.93
C ARG A 84 -3.05 2.46 0.50
N PHE A 85 -2.81 1.18 0.69
CA PHE A 85 -2.78 0.58 2.02
C PHE A 85 -1.62 1.13 2.86
N ASP A 86 -0.42 1.27 2.28
CA ASP A 86 0.74 1.86 2.95
C ASP A 86 0.49 3.33 3.34
N GLU A 87 -0.14 4.13 2.45
CA GLU A 87 -0.54 5.51 2.76
C GLU A 87 -1.52 5.57 3.94
N LEU A 88 -2.53 4.69 3.95
CA LEU A 88 -3.52 4.64 5.01
C LEU A 88 -2.89 4.20 6.34
N GLN A 89 -1.97 3.24 6.32
CA GLN A 89 -1.22 2.81 7.50
C GLN A 89 -0.33 3.94 8.06
N ALA A 90 0.34 4.70 7.20
CA ALA A 90 1.17 5.84 7.60
C ALA A 90 0.34 7.00 8.20
N ALA A 91 -0.95 7.08 7.90
CA ALA A 91 -1.85 8.11 8.40
C ALA A 91 -2.63 7.73 9.67
N ILE A 92 -2.43 6.52 10.22
CA ILE A 92 -3.09 6.04 11.45
C ILE A 92 -2.73 6.95 12.62
N LYS A 93 -3.75 7.29 13.43
CA LYS A 93 -3.58 8.11 14.64
C LYS A 93 -3.81 7.33 15.93
N HIS A 94 -4.70 6.34 15.90
CA HIS A 94 -5.17 5.63 17.10
C HIS A 94 -5.13 4.12 16.94
N GLU A 95 -5.98 3.56 16.06
CA GLU A 95 -6.17 2.11 15.96
C GLU A 95 -6.33 1.62 14.54
N ILE A 96 -5.97 0.35 14.35
CA ILE A 96 -6.28 -0.42 13.17
C ILE A 96 -6.91 -1.76 13.56
N LEU A 97 -8.01 -2.11 12.89
CA LEU A 97 -8.72 -3.37 13.05
C LEU A 97 -8.71 -4.13 11.73
N VAL A 98 -8.27 -5.38 11.73
CA VAL A 98 -8.05 -6.13 10.49
C VAL A 98 -8.73 -7.51 10.52
N PHE A 99 -9.44 -7.88 9.46
CA PHE A 99 -9.78 -9.26 9.12
C PHE A 99 -8.85 -9.75 8.03
N THR A 100 -8.06 -10.77 8.35
CA THR A 100 -7.02 -11.30 7.46
C THR A 100 -7.33 -12.74 7.03
N LYS A 101 -7.49 -12.94 5.75
CA LYS A 101 -7.69 -14.25 5.10
C LYS A 101 -7.01 -14.29 3.72
N PRO A 102 -6.68 -15.48 3.16
CA PRO A 102 -6.20 -15.59 1.79
C PRO A 102 -7.28 -15.16 0.75
N PRO A 103 -6.88 -14.84 -0.50
CA PRO A 103 -5.53 -14.60 -0.97
C PRO A 103 -4.96 -13.28 -0.44
N TYR A 104 -3.67 -13.20 -0.15
CA TYR A 104 -3.04 -11.97 0.36
C TYR A 104 -2.57 -11.07 -0.79
N ALA A 105 -2.73 -9.76 -0.66
CA ALA A 105 -2.08 -8.78 -1.54
C ALA A 105 -0.57 -8.76 -1.23
N THR A 106 -0.24 -8.55 0.04
CA THR A 106 1.08 -8.80 0.61
C THR A 106 0.93 -9.84 1.72
N PRO A 107 1.64 -10.97 1.66
CA PRO A 107 1.59 -11.96 2.72
C PRO A 107 2.15 -11.42 4.04
N PRO A 108 1.67 -11.89 5.21
CA PRO A 108 2.11 -11.40 6.52
C PRO A 108 3.64 -11.43 6.76
N GLN A 109 4.36 -12.40 6.19
CA GLN A 109 5.82 -12.47 6.32
C GLN A 109 6.56 -11.35 5.59
N ASP A 110 5.95 -10.76 4.55
CA ASP A 110 6.54 -9.72 3.70
C ASP A 110 6.06 -8.30 4.07
N GLU A 111 5.08 -8.19 4.99
CA GLU A 111 4.46 -6.94 5.40
C GLU A 111 5.33 -6.20 6.43
N VAL A 112 5.96 -5.09 6.01
CA VAL A 112 6.89 -4.32 6.85
C VAL A 112 6.20 -3.12 7.52
N VAL A 113 5.35 -2.41 6.79
CA VAL A 113 4.68 -1.18 7.28
C VAL A 113 3.71 -1.54 8.40
N GLY A 114 2.89 -2.57 8.22
CA GLY A 114 1.97 -3.06 9.24
C GLY A 114 2.67 -3.55 10.50
N LEU A 115 3.88 -4.11 10.37
CA LEU A 115 4.68 -4.51 11.53
C LEU A 115 5.10 -3.30 12.38
N GLU A 116 5.46 -2.17 11.77
CA GLU A 116 5.78 -0.94 12.48
C GLU A 116 4.54 -0.30 13.11
N VAL A 117 3.40 -0.34 12.42
CA VAL A 117 2.10 0.07 12.97
C VAL A 117 1.76 -0.72 14.23
N SER A 118 1.97 -2.03 14.23
CA SER A 118 1.72 -2.91 15.38
C SER A 118 2.57 -2.57 16.60
N ARG A 119 3.73 -1.93 16.41
CA ARG A 119 4.61 -1.45 17.49
C ARG A 119 4.21 -0.10 18.06
N THR A 120 3.57 0.73 17.27
CA THR A 120 3.37 2.15 17.56
C THR A 120 1.92 2.52 17.83
N HIS A 121 0.96 1.71 17.37
CA HIS A 121 -0.48 1.97 17.47
C HIS A 121 -1.23 0.76 18.04
N GLU A 122 -2.50 0.95 18.38
CA GLU A 122 -3.35 -0.16 18.77
C GLU A 122 -3.75 -0.97 17.52
N ALA A 123 -3.15 -2.16 17.36
CA ALA A 123 -3.45 -3.08 16.27
C ALA A 123 -4.18 -4.31 16.81
N ARG A 124 -5.35 -4.61 16.22
CA ARG A 124 -6.14 -5.81 16.51
C ARG A 124 -6.49 -6.53 15.23
N SER A 125 -6.12 -7.81 15.12
CA SER A 125 -6.37 -8.61 13.92
C SER A 125 -7.12 -9.89 14.24
N VAL A 126 -8.11 -10.22 13.41
CA VAL A 126 -8.75 -11.53 13.40
C VAL A 126 -8.29 -12.28 12.16
N TYR A 127 -7.66 -13.40 12.37
CA TYR A 127 -7.13 -14.29 11.34
C TYR A 127 -8.05 -15.49 11.12
N GLU A 128 -8.14 -15.93 9.86
CA GLU A 128 -8.76 -17.21 9.56
C GLU A 128 -7.78 -18.36 9.86
N TYR A 129 -8.28 -19.53 10.27
CA TYR A 129 -7.41 -20.68 10.60
C TYR A 129 -6.52 -21.16 9.46
N SER A 130 -6.85 -20.80 8.22
CA SER A 130 -6.02 -21.08 7.05
C SER A 130 -4.59 -20.49 7.13
N VAL A 131 -4.32 -19.52 8.00
CA VAL A 131 -2.96 -19.03 8.25
C VAL A 131 -2.02 -20.10 8.80
N PHE A 132 -2.55 -21.13 9.44
CA PHE A 132 -1.77 -22.26 9.99
C PHE A 132 -1.47 -23.36 8.95
N ASP A 133 -1.97 -23.24 7.73
CA ASP A 133 -1.69 -24.19 6.65
C ASP A 133 -0.35 -23.91 5.96
N ASP A 134 0.16 -22.69 6.10
CA ASP A 134 1.45 -22.26 5.56
C ASP A 134 2.37 -21.82 6.72
N PRO A 135 3.52 -22.50 6.92
CA PRO A 135 4.48 -22.19 7.99
C PRO A 135 5.07 -20.77 7.88
N GLU A 136 5.29 -20.26 6.67
CA GLU A 136 5.86 -18.92 6.46
C GLU A 136 4.86 -17.84 6.85
N VAL A 137 3.59 -18.00 6.47
CA VAL A 137 2.49 -17.14 6.87
C VAL A 137 2.29 -17.18 8.40
N THR A 138 2.32 -18.38 8.99
CA THR A 138 2.22 -18.55 10.44
C THR A 138 3.32 -17.80 11.18
N GLU A 139 4.57 -17.89 10.69
CA GLU A 139 5.69 -17.17 11.29
C GLU A 139 5.57 -15.66 11.10
N GLY A 140 5.08 -15.22 9.94
CA GLY A 140 4.73 -13.80 9.70
C GLY A 140 3.75 -13.28 10.76
N VAL A 141 2.65 -13.99 10.99
CA VAL A 141 1.66 -13.62 12.01
C VAL A 141 2.26 -13.62 13.42
N ARG A 142 3.14 -14.58 13.75
CA ARG A 142 3.84 -14.59 15.04
C ARG A 142 4.66 -13.31 15.26
N ARG A 143 5.36 -12.82 14.24
CA ARG A 143 6.12 -11.57 14.30
C ARG A 143 5.23 -10.36 14.59
N PHE A 144 4.01 -10.31 14.04
CA PHE A 144 3.04 -9.26 14.36
C PHE A 144 2.62 -9.29 15.83
N VAL A 145 2.33 -10.49 16.37
CA VAL A 145 1.97 -10.65 17.78
C VAL A 145 3.14 -10.24 18.70
N GLU A 146 4.37 -10.62 18.35
CA GLU A 146 5.58 -10.20 19.09
C GLU A 146 5.83 -8.70 19.00
N ALA A 147 5.42 -8.06 17.91
CA ALA A 147 5.49 -6.61 17.74
C ALA A 147 4.43 -5.84 18.54
N GLY A 148 3.42 -6.51 19.08
CA GLY A 148 2.39 -5.91 19.92
C GLY A 148 0.95 -6.02 19.39
N GLU A 149 0.76 -6.60 18.21
CA GLU A 149 -0.57 -6.87 17.69
C GLU A 149 -1.35 -7.82 18.58
N LYS A 150 -2.59 -7.45 18.88
CA LYS A 150 -3.52 -8.35 19.55
C LYS A 150 -4.22 -9.21 18.49
N ALA A 151 -3.89 -10.50 18.43
CA ALA A 151 -4.43 -11.42 17.43
C ALA A 151 -5.52 -12.33 18.02
N ARG A 152 -6.53 -12.64 17.20
CA ARG A 152 -7.56 -13.65 17.41
C ARG A 152 -7.70 -14.50 16.17
N PHE A 153 -8.15 -15.74 16.37
CA PHE A 153 -8.24 -16.73 15.29
C PHE A 153 -9.63 -17.35 15.26
N VAL A 154 -10.23 -17.44 14.06
CA VAL A 154 -11.57 -17.97 13.83
C VAL A 154 -11.56 -18.99 12.68
N PRO A 155 -12.55 -19.90 12.60
CA PRO A 155 -12.63 -20.91 11.53
C PRO A 155 -12.79 -20.31 10.13
N GLY A 156 -13.44 -19.14 10.02
CA GLY A 156 -13.68 -18.48 8.73
C GLY A 156 -14.06 -17.02 8.91
N LEU A 157 -13.65 -16.20 7.94
CA LEU A 157 -13.97 -14.79 7.86
C LEU A 157 -14.85 -14.48 6.65
N PRO A 158 -15.88 -13.62 6.80
CA PRO A 158 -16.80 -13.32 5.71
C PRO A 158 -16.12 -12.57 4.56
N LEU A 159 -15.17 -11.69 4.87
CA LEU A 159 -14.45 -10.87 3.90
C LEU A 159 -13.12 -10.39 4.51
N LYS A 160 -12.25 -9.83 3.68
CA LYS A 160 -11.10 -9.04 4.15
C LYS A 160 -11.58 -7.66 4.53
N LEU A 161 -11.12 -7.15 5.66
CA LEU A 161 -11.56 -5.87 6.20
C LEU A 161 -10.42 -5.17 6.90
N VAL A 162 -10.29 -3.89 6.68
CA VAL A 162 -9.46 -2.98 7.48
C VAL A 162 -10.33 -1.83 7.92
N ILE A 163 -10.28 -1.47 9.19
CA ILE A 163 -10.93 -0.29 9.75
C ILE A 163 -9.85 0.54 10.42
N ILE A 164 -9.74 1.82 10.05
CA ILE A 164 -8.74 2.74 10.59
C ILE A 164 -9.47 3.90 11.27
N ASP A 165 -9.13 4.15 12.53
CA ASP A 165 -9.58 5.30 13.33
C ASP A 165 -11.10 5.51 13.32
N GLU A 166 -11.89 4.43 13.22
CA GLU A 166 -13.35 4.47 13.07
C GLU A 166 -13.87 5.40 11.96
N SER A 167 -13.05 5.67 10.95
CA SER A 167 -13.39 6.63 9.89
C SER A 167 -13.19 6.07 8.49
N ILE A 168 -12.19 5.22 8.29
CA ILE A 168 -11.86 4.65 6.99
C ILE A 168 -12.10 3.15 7.06
N VAL A 169 -12.70 2.62 6.01
CA VAL A 169 -12.93 1.19 5.80
C VAL A 169 -12.33 0.79 4.47
N MET A 170 -11.53 -0.27 4.48
CA MET A 170 -11.02 -0.92 3.28
C MET A 170 -11.46 -2.39 3.31
N PHE A 171 -12.12 -2.88 2.28
CA PHE A 171 -12.58 -4.27 2.24
C PHE A 171 -12.44 -4.88 0.85
N GLY A 172 -12.16 -6.19 0.86
CA GLY A 172 -12.03 -6.98 -0.35
C GLY A 172 -13.37 -7.53 -0.82
N MET A 173 -13.66 -7.36 -2.11
CA MET A 173 -14.76 -8.03 -2.80
C MET A 173 -14.20 -9.13 -3.70
N GLU A 174 -14.72 -10.34 -3.54
CA GLU A 174 -14.45 -11.44 -4.45
C GLU A 174 -15.45 -11.37 -5.59
N ASP A 175 -14.99 -11.49 -6.85
CA ASP A 175 -15.89 -11.55 -7.99
C ASP A 175 -16.62 -12.90 -7.98
N PRO A 176 -17.94 -12.94 -7.77
CA PRO A 176 -18.70 -14.18 -7.71
C PRO A 176 -18.85 -14.88 -9.07
N VAL A 177 -18.51 -14.21 -10.16
CA VAL A 177 -18.78 -14.67 -11.54
C VAL A 177 -17.51 -15.17 -12.22
N ALA A 178 -16.39 -14.49 -12.02
CA ALA A 178 -15.17 -14.74 -12.79
C ALA A 178 -14.31 -15.88 -12.26
N GLY A 179 -14.51 -16.34 -11.02
CA GLY A 179 -13.60 -17.31 -10.39
C GLY A 179 -12.14 -16.84 -10.42
N SER A 180 -11.93 -15.57 -10.68
CA SER A 180 -10.62 -14.96 -10.85
C SER A 180 -10.03 -14.64 -9.48
N SER A 181 -8.73 -14.87 -9.36
CA SER A 181 -7.92 -14.48 -8.20
C SER A 181 -7.70 -12.95 -8.14
N GLU A 182 -8.43 -12.16 -8.93
CA GLU A 182 -8.32 -10.71 -8.94
C GLU A 182 -9.03 -10.13 -7.73
N LEU A 183 -8.25 -9.44 -6.92
CA LEU A 183 -8.71 -8.79 -5.70
C LEU A 183 -9.23 -7.40 -6.04
N THR A 184 -10.53 -7.19 -5.92
CA THR A 184 -11.13 -5.85 -5.94
C THR A 184 -11.18 -5.32 -4.52
N ILE A 185 -10.57 -4.17 -4.29
CA ILE A 185 -10.61 -3.49 -2.99
C ILE A 185 -11.46 -2.23 -3.10
N VAL A 186 -12.32 -2.03 -2.12
CA VAL A 186 -13.10 -0.79 -1.97
C VAL A 186 -12.63 -0.09 -0.71
N VAL A 187 -12.28 1.19 -0.83
CA VAL A 187 -11.97 2.09 0.28
C VAL A 187 -13.13 3.07 0.44
N VAL A 188 -13.61 3.23 1.67
CA VAL A 188 -14.72 4.14 2.00
C VAL A 188 -14.34 4.98 3.21
N GLU A 189 -14.35 6.30 3.06
CA GLU A 189 -14.15 7.24 4.16
C GLU A 189 -15.50 7.64 4.75
N HIS A 190 -16.01 6.87 5.73
CA HIS A 190 -17.34 7.10 6.30
C HIS A 190 -17.47 6.57 7.73
N HIS A 191 -17.56 7.46 8.73
CA HIS A 191 -17.64 7.11 10.15
C HIS A 191 -18.77 6.12 10.49
N SER A 192 -20.00 6.35 9.99
CA SER A 192 -21.12 5.46 10.33
C SER A 192 -20.94 4.05 9.78
N LEU A 193 -20.33 3.90 8.58
CA LEU A 193 -20.00 2.60 8.02
C LEU A 193 -18.91 1.92 8.85
N ALA A 194 -17.84 2.65 9.18
CA ALA A 194 -16.77 2.15 10.01
C ALA A 194 -17.29 1.69 11.39
N GLY A 195 -18.18 2.47 12.01
CA GLY A 195 -18.81 2.13 13.28
C GLY A 195 -19.63 0.83 13.22
N VAL A 196 -20.45 0.63 12.18
CA VAL A 196 -21.20 -0.62 11.99
C VAL A 196 -20.28 -1.81 11.78
N LEU A 197 -19.24 -1.66 10.96
CA LEU A 197 -18.28 -2.74 10.69
C LEU A 197 -17.40 -3.04 11.91
N LYS A 198 -17.10 -2.04 12.75
CA LYS A 198 -16.43 -2.25 14.04
C LYS A 198 -17.28 -3.11 15.00
N VAL A 199 -18.60 -2.96 14.99
CA VAL A 199 -19.49 -3.87 15.76
C VAL A 199 -19.35 -5.31 15.25
N ALA A 200 -19.38 -5.51 13.93
CA ALA A 200 -19.17 -6.84 13.34
C ALA A 200 -17.78 -7.41 13.66
N PHE A 201 -16.74 -6.55 13.61
CA PHE A 201 -15.38 -6.93 14.02
C PHE A 201 -15.36 -7.42 15.47
N ASN A 202 -15.92 -6.66 16.41
CA ASN A 202 -15.92 -7.01 17.83
C ASN A 202 -16.65 -8.34 18.10
N VAL A 203 -17.73 -8.66 17.39
CA VAL A 203 -18.42 -9.95 17.51
C VAL A 203 -17.51 -11.12 17.15
N LEU A 204 -16.74 -11.01 16.08
CA LEU A 204 -15.78 -12.06 15.70
C LEU A 204 -14.55 -12.07 16.60
N TRP A 205 -14.11 -10.92 17.05
CA TRP A 205 -13.03 -10.76 18.02
C TRP A 205 -13.31 -11.51 19.32
N GLU A 206 -14.51 -11.34 19.89
CA GLU A 206 -14.91 -11.99 21.15
C GLU A 206 -15.03 -13.53 21.00
N ARG A 207 -15.37 -14.00 19.79
CA ARG A 207 -15.46 -15.45 19.50
C ARG A 207 -14.11 -16.07 19.16
N GLY A 208 -13.12 -15.27 18.82
CA GLY A 208 -11.82 -15.74 18.38
C GLY A 208 -10.96 -16.31 19.51
N MET A 209 -10.19 -17.35 19.17
CA MET A 209 -9.21 -17.96 20.05
C MET A 209 -7.89 -17.18 20.04
N THR A 210 -7.07 -17.32 21.08
CA THR A 210 -5.67 -16.87 21.04
C THR A 210 -4.85 -17.72 20.09
N PHE A 211 -3.63 -17.30 19.75
CA PHE A 211 -2.72 -18.05 18.89
C PHE A 211 -2.51 -19.47 19.39
N ASP A 212 -2.16 -19.61 20.67
CA ASP A 212 -1.87 -20.92 21.27
C ASP A 212 -3.11 -21.83 21.28
N GLN A 213 -4.26 -21.29 21.67
CA GLN A 213 -5.54 -22.04 21.69
C GLN A 213 -5.93 -22.54 20.29
N ALA A 214 -5.81 -21.67 19.27
CA ALA A 214 -6.15 -22.05 17.89
C ALA A 214 -5.18 -23.09 17.33
N HIS A 215 -3.90 -22.95 17.59
CA HIS A 215 -2.88 -23.89 17.17
C HIS A 215 -3.09 -25.29 17.82
N GLU A 216 -3.33 -25.35 19.13
CA GLU A 216 -3.64 -26.60 19.82
C GLU A 216 -4.90 -27.26 19.31
N GLU A 217 -5.97 -26.50 19.05
CA GLU A 217 -7.24 -27.03 18.53
C GLU A 217 -7.07 -27.64 17.15
N LEU A 218 -6.32 -26.97 16.27
CA LEU A 218 -6.04 -27.49 14.93
C LEU A 218 -5.18 -28.77 14.95
N VAL A 219 -4.17 -28.83 15.80
CA VAL A 219 -3.37 -30.06 16.01
C VAL A 219 -4.26 -31.18 16.51
N ARG A 220 -5.19 -30.91 17.40
CA ARG A 220 -6.14 -31.89 17.93
C ARG A 220 -7.12 -32.36 16.86
N GLN A 221 -7.63 -31.49 16.01
CA GLN A 221 -8.53 -31.84 14.91
C GLN A 221 -7.81 -32.70 13.84
N ARG A 222 -6.58 -32.31 13.45
CA ARG A 222 -5.78 -33.09 12.49
C ARG A 222 -5.49 -34.55 12.98
N ARG A 223 -5.27 -34.71 14.31
CA ARG A 223 -5.08 -36.07 14.90
C ARG A 223 -6.35 -36.90 14.97
N ARG A 224 -7.54 -36.31 14.88
CA ARG A 224 -8.82 -37.02 14.87
C ARG A 224 -9.24 -37.45 13.48
N THR A 225 -8.68 -36.85 12.43
CA THR A 225 -9.02 -37.09 11.02
C THR A 225 -7.98 -37.98 10.32
N ALA A 226 -6.82 -38.22 10.94
CA ALA A 226 -5.78 -39.16 10.51
C ALA A 226 -5.93 -40.52 11.18
#